data_c4dd1bbf81171fa1db7516683add0070
#
_entry.id   c4dd1bbf81171fa1db7516683add0070
#
_cell.length_a   1.000
_cell.length_b   1.000
_cell.length_c   1.000
_cell.angle_alpha   90.00
_cell.angle_beta   90.00
_cell.angle_gamma   90.00
#
_symmetry.space_group_name_H-M   'P 1'
#
loop_
_entity.id
_entity.type
_entity.pdbx_description
1 polymer ?
#
loop_
_entity_poly.entity_id
_entity_poly.type
_entity_poly.pdbx_seq_one_letter_code
_entity_poly.pdbx_strand_id
1 'polypeptide(L)'
;MIKERPIPVLEVFGPTVQGEGMVIGRKTMFVRTAGCDYSCSWCDSAFTWDGSGKDDIRLLAASDVIAELETIGGAAFDHVTISGGNPALLPQLGGLIDGLHARGIQVALETQGSRWQPWFADIDDLTLSPKPPSSGMSTNWEVLDDIVRRLSEAGRRFCMKVVVFDDEDLAYAKLVHERYPGIPFYAQAGNDNLTETDPAIMLPYLVERYEWLIGRTMADETLRGIHVLPQLHTWVWGNKKGV
;
A
#
# COMPACT_ATOMS: atom_id res chain seq x y z
N MET A 1 1.00 -34.51 -0.44
CA MET A 1 1.45 -33.10 -0.58
C MET A 1 0.20 -32.25 -0.74
N ILE A 2 -0.09 -31.37 0.19
CA ILE A 2 -1.16 -30.37 0.05
C ILE A 2 -0.72 -29.45 -1.09
N LYS A 3 -1.48 -29.39 -2.18
CA LYS A 3 -1.17 -28.53 -3.32
C LYS A 3 -1.28 -27.09 -2.85
N GLU A 4 -0.15 -26.39 -2.80
CA GLU A 4 -0.10 -25.00 -2.40
C GLU A 4 -1.02 -24.16 -3.31
N ARG A 5 -1.89 -23.34 -2.71
CA ARG A 5 -2.82 -22.50 -3.48
C ARG A 5 -2.02 -21.42 -4.21
N PRO A 6 -2.14 -21.27 -5.54
CA PRO A 6 -1.35 -20.29 -6.26
C PRO A 6 -1.78 -18.85 -5.92
N ILE A 7 -0.83 -17.93 -6.04
CA ILE A 7 -0.99 -16.49 -5.85
C ILE A 7 -1.31 -15.87 -7.22
N PRO A 8 -2.41 -15.11 -7.37
CA PRO A 8 -2.69 -14.35 -8.58
C PRO A 8 -1.78 -13.11 -8.63
N VAL A 9 -0.72 -13.17 -9.42
CA VAL A 9 0.28 -12.11 -9.59
C VAL A 9 0.08 -11.42 -10.92
N LEU A 10 0.03 -10.09 -10.90
CA LEU A 10 0.00 -9.24 -12.11
C LEU A 10 1.40 -8.83 -12.52
N GLU A 11 2.18 -8.33 -11.55
CA GLU A 11 3.51 -7.78 -11.82
C GLU A 11 4.50 -8.20 -10.73
N VAL A 12 5.74 -8.48 -11.15
CA VAL A 12 6.93 -8.51 -10.31
C VAL A 12 7.92 -7.55 -10.93
N PHE A 13 8.37 -6.52 -10.20
CA PHE A 13 9.26 -5.50 -10.75
C PHE A 13 10.18 -4.88 -9.69
N GLY A 14 11.14 -4.12 -10.14
CA GLY A 14 12.18 -3.47 -9.34
C GLY A 14 13.58 -3.98 -9.71
N PRO A 15 14.63 -3.69 -8.91
CA PRO A 15 14.60 -2.83 -7.73
C PRO A 15 14.23 -1.38 -8.06
N THR A 16 13.37 -0.80 -7.23
CA THR A 16 12.96 0.60 -7.32
C THR A 16 12.84 1.20 -5.92
N VAL A 17 12.20 2.36 -5.79
CA VAL A 17 11.98 3.04 -4.52
C VAL A 17 10.50 2.99 -4.16
N GLN A 18 10.18 2.58 -2.92
CA GLN A 18 8.80 2.70 -2.43
C GLN A 18 8.42 4.18 -2.31
N GLY A 19 7.31 4.55 -2.94
CA GLY A 19 6.85 5.93 -3.04
C GLY A 19 5.87 6.35 -1.95
N GLU A 20 5.48 5.45 -1.01
CA GLU A 20 4.37 5.69 -0.11
C GLU A 20 4.57 5.08 1.28
N GLY A 21 3.72 5.54 2.22
CA GLY A 21 3.59 4.94 3.54
C GLY A 21 4.85 5.05 4.40
N MET A 22 4.93 4.18 5.40
CA MET A 22 6.02 4.21 6.39
C MET A 22 7.39 3.85 5.85
N VAL A 23 7.45 3.24 4.67
CA VAL A 23 8.69 2.80 4.01
C VAL A 23 9.03 3.64 2.76
N ILE A 24 8.46 4.86 2.66
CA ILE A 24 8.79 5.80 1.59
C ILE A 24 10.31 6.01 1.50
N GLY A 25 10.84 5.98 0.29
CA GLY A 25 12.28 6.10 0.03
C GLY A 25 13.06 4.78 0.16
N ARG A 26 12.45 3.69 0.64
CA ARG A 26 13.11 2.38 0.75
C ARG A 26 13.32 1.76 -0.62
N LYS A 27 14.54 1.30 -0.91
CA LYS A 27 14.80 0.42 -2.06
C LYS A 27 14.08 -0.91 -1.87
N THR A 28 13.30 -1.32 -2.85
CA THR A 28 12.42 -2.50 -2.75
C THR A 28 12.21 -3.18 -4.11
N MET A 29 11.85 -4.44 -4.08
CA MET A 29 11.15 -5.11 -5.18
C MET A 29 9.65 -5.07 -4.92
N PHE A 30 8.84 -5.16 -5.96
CA PHE A 30 7.38 -5.21 -5.83
C PHE A 30 6.82 -6.54 -6.31
N VAL A 31 5.82 -7.03 -5.56
CA VAL A 31 4.91 -8.09 -6.00
C VAL A 31 3.50 -7.51 -5.98
N ARG A 32 2.91 -7.31 -7.16
CA ARG A 32 1.56 -6.78 -7.32
C ARG A 32 0.58 -7.92 -7.55
N THR A 33 -0.34 -8.11 -6.61
CA THR A 33 -1.37 -9.16 -6.67
C THR A 33 -2.64 -8.66 -7.32
N ALA A 34 -3.44 -9.58 -7.88
CA ALA A 34 -4.74 -9.29 -8.46
C ALA A 34 -5.88 -9.50 -7.46
N GLY A 35 -6.96 -8.73 -7.66
CA GLY A 35 -8.20 -8.80 -6.89
C GLY A 35 -8.27 -7.77 -5.77
N CYS A 36 -9.39 -7.07 -5.69
CA CYS A 36 -9.73 -6.13 -4.63
C CYS A 36 -11.20 -6.29 -4.25
N ASP A 37 -11.51 -6.07 -2.99
CA ASP A 37 -12.88 -6.00 -2.47
C ASP A 37 -13.43 -4.55 -2.41
N TYR A 38 -12.59 -3.58 -2.83
CA TYR A 38 -12.95 -2.18 -3.03
C TYR A 38 -12.81 -1.79 -4.51
N SER A 39 -13.51 -0.72 -4.90
CA SER A 39 -13.49 -0.12 -6.25
C SER A 39 -13.36 1.40 -6.15
N CYS A 40 -12.25 1.86 -5.56
CA CYS A 40 -12.01 3.29 -5.33
C CYS A 40 -12.04 4.09 -6.63
N SER A 41 -12.72 5.25 -6.62
CA SER A 41 -12.90 6.12 -7.79
C SER A 41 -11.59 6.64 -8.39
N TRP A 42 -10.58 6.86 -7.56
CA TRP A 42 -9.26 7.38 -7.91
C TRP A 42 -8.15 6.31 -7.82
N CYS A 43 -8.49 5.03 -8.01
CA CYS A 43 -7.51 3.95 -7.91
C CYS A 43 -6.51 4.00 -9.05
N ASP A 44 -5.23 4.22 -8.74
CA ASP A 44 -4.11 4.19 -9.70
C ASP A 44 -3.77 2.78 -10.19
N SER A 45 -4.28 1.79 -9.49
CA SER A 45 -4.07 0.36 -9.78
C SER A 45 -5.39 -0.35 -10.12
N ALA A 46 -6.36 0.34 -10.74
CA ALA A 46 -7.68 -0.21 -11.06
C ALA A 46 -7.60 -1.50 -11.92
N PHE A 47 -6.57 -1.63 -12.76
CA PHE A 47 -6.31 -2.82 -13.57
C PHE A 47 -6.14 -4.11 -12.74
N THR A 48 -5.93 -4.00 -11.42
CA THR A 48 -5.84 -5.17 -10.53
C THR A 48 -7.21 -5.78 -10.22
N TRP A 49 -8.32 -5.05 -10.44
CA TRP A 49 -9.66 -5.48 -10.06
C TRP A 49 -10.77 -5.16 -11.08
N ASP A 50 -10.58 -4.21 -11.99
CA ASP A 50 -11.61 -3.78 -12.97
C ASP A 50 -11.75 -4.72 -14.19
N GLY A 51 -10.88 -5.72 -14.27
CA GLY A 51 -10.85 -6.71 -15.36
C GLY A 51 -9.97 -6.30 -16.55
N SER A 52 -9.47 -5.07 -16.60
CA SER A 52 -8.60 -4.63 -17.71
C SER A 52 -7.23 -5.35 -17.72
N GLY A 53 -6.74 -5.75 -16.54
CA GLY A 53 -5.49 -6.52 -16.40
C GLY A 53 -5.67 -8.04 -16.33
N LYS A 54 -6.87 -8.59 -16.58
CA LYS A 54 -7.17 -10.02 -16.34
C LYS A 54 -6.28 -10.99 -17.13
N ASP A 55 -5.88 -10.59 -18.33
CA ASP A 55 -5.10 -11.45 -19.24
C ASP A 55 -3.61 -11.51 -18.83
N ASP A 56 -3.16 -10.57 -17.97
CA ASP A 56 -1.81 -10.50 -17.42
C ASP A 56 -1.67 -11.26 -16.10
N ILE A 57 -2.79 -11.74 -15.52
CA ILE A 57 -2.76 -12.45 -14.24
C ILE A 57 -2.12 -13.82 -14.41
N ARG A 58 -1.01 -14.04 -13.70
CA ARG A 58 -0.30 -15.31 -13.61
C ARG A 58 -0.58 -15.97 -12.27
N LEU A 59 -0.91 -17.24 -12.28
CA LEU A 59 -1.12 -18.05 -11.08
C LEU A 59 0.19 -18.74 -10.70
N LEU A 60 0.93 -18.15 -9.76
CA LEU A 60 2.28 -18.57 -9.39
C LEU A 60 2.30 -19.22 -7.99
N ALA A 61 3.13 -20.24 -7.79
CA ALA A 61 3.47 -20.70 -6.46
C ALA A 61 4.37 -19.66 -5.76
N ALA A 62 4.43 -19.67 -4.43
CA ALA A 62 5.31 -18.77 -3.68
C ALA A 62 6.79 -18.91 -4.11
N SER A 63 7.24 -20.15 -4.36
CA SER A 63 8.58 -20.44 -4.88
C SER A 63 8.87 -19.79 -6.24
N ASP A 64 7.87 -19.73 -7.13
CA ASP A 64 8.03 -19.15 -8.46
C ASP A 64 8.12 -17.63 -8.39
N VAL A 65 7.32 -17.01 -7.51
CA VAL A 65 7.41 -15.56 -7.23
C VAL A 65 8.79 -15.18 -6.70
N ILE A 66 9.32 -15.97 -5.75
CA ILE A 66 10.66 -15.75 -5.20
C ILE A 66 11.74 -15.90 -6.27
N ALA A 67 11.66 -16.95 -7.10
CA ALA A 67 12.62 -17.17 -8.18
C ALA A 67 12.58 -16.01 -9.22
N GLU A 68 11.42 -15.45 -9.49
CA GLU A 68 11.27 -14.29 -10.38
C GLU A 68 11.91 -13.03 -9.75
N LEU A 69 11.66 -12.77 -8.46
CA LEU A 69 12.29 -11.67 -7.70
C LEU A 69 13.83 -11.78 -7.75
N GLU A 70 14.37 -12.97 -7.50
CA GLU A 70 15.81 -13.25 -7.55
C GLU A 70 16.36 -13.09 -8.97
N THR A 71 15.62 -13.48 -10.00
CA THR A 71 16.01 -13.35 -11.40
C THR A 71 16.11 -11.88 -11.83
N ILE A 72 15.15 -11.05 -11.40
CA ILE A 72 15.08 -9.63 -11.77
C ILE A 72 16.05 -8.80 -10.90
N GLY A 73 16.03 -9.02 -9.58
CA GLY A 73 16.73 -8.19 -8.60
C GLY A 73 18.16 -8.66 -8.28
N GLY A 74 18.49 -9.92 -8.53
CA GLY A 74 19.77 -10.53 -8.14
C GLY A 74 20.04 -10.36 -6.65
N ALA A 75 21.26 -9.92 -6.32
CA ALA A 75 21.66 -9.60 -4.94
C ALA A 75 21.40 -8.11 -4.58
N ALA A 76 20.67 -7.38 -5.41
CA ALA A 76 20.54 -5.92 -5.26
C ALA A 76 19.39 -5.50 -4.35
N PHE A 77 18.68 -6.40 -3.67
CA PHE A 77 17.56 -6.09 -2.78
C PHE A 77 17.59 -6.93 -1.51
N ASP A 78 17.03 -6.38 -0.45
CA ASP A 78 16.81 -7.00 0.85
C ASP A 78 15.38 -6.74 1.37
N HIS A 79 14.51 -6.20 0.50
CA HIS A 79 13.18 -5.79 0.85
C HIS A 79 12.21 -6.00 -0.31
N VAL A 80 11.00 -6.48 0.01
CA VAL A 80 9.90 -6.68 -0.95
C VAL A 80 8.64 -5.98 -0.42
N THR A 81 8.00 -5.19 -1.28
CA THR A 81 6.68 -4.61 -1.01
C THR A 81 5.62 -5.44 -1.73
N ILE A 82 4.71 -6.04 -0.96
CA ILE A 82 3.53 -6.71 -1.49
C ILE A 82 2.39 -5.69 -1.58
N SER A 83 1.89 -5.48 -2.79
CA SER A 83 0.81 -4.56 -3.11
C SER A 83 -0.17 -5.20 -4.09
N GLY A 84 -1.04 -4.41 -4.71
CA GLY A 84 -1.97 -4.89 -5.73
C GLY A 84 -3.34 -4.28 -5.55
N GLY A 85 -4.40 -5.08 -5.74
CA GLY A 85 -5.74 -4.72 -5.31
C GLY A 85 -5.81 -4.73 -3.78
N ASN A 86 -6.16 -5.87 -3.18
CA ASN A 86 -6.06 -6.06 -1.74
C ASN A 86 -5.35 -7.39 -1.42
N PRO A 87 -4.07 -7.38 -1.02
CA PRO A 87 -3.35 -8.59 -0.65
C PRO A 87 -4.02 -9.38 0.49
N ALA A 88 -4.78 -8.71 1.37
CA ALA A 88 -5.51 -9.36 2.46
C ALA A 88 -6.59 -10.36 2.00
N LEU A 89 -6.93 -10.39 0.72
CA LEU A 89 -7.83 -11.42 0.16
C LEU A 89 -7.16 -12.77 -0.03
N LEU A 90 -5.84 -12.86 0.10
CA LEU A 90 -5.00 -13.99 -0.30
C LEU A 90 -4.37 -14.71 0.90
N PRO A 91 -5.06 -15.69 1.53
CA PRO A 91 -4.50 -16.44 2.67
C PRO A 91 -3.17 -17.12 2.34
N GLN A 92 -2.95 -17.49 1.07
CA GLN A 92 -1.74 -18.17 0.59
C GLN A 92 -0.48 -17.29 0.58
N LEU A 93 -0.58 -15.99 0.79
CA LEU A 93 0.60 -15.12 0.88
C LEU A 93 1.52 -15.46 2.07
N GLY A 94 1.01 -16.13 3.11
CA GLY A 94 1.85 -16.60 4.22
C GLY A 94 3.06 -17.40 3.75
N GLY A 95 2.88 -18.33 2.81
CA GLY A 95 4.00 -19.10 2.27
C GLY A 95 5.05 -18.25 1.51
N LEU A 96 4.62 -17.18 0.83
CA LEU A 96 5.55 -16.23 0.20
C LEU A 96 6.34 -15.45 1.25
N ILE A 97 5.67 -14.95 2.30
CA ILE A 97 6.27 -14.20 3.41
C ILE A 97 7.31 -15.06 4.11
N ASP A 98 6.96 -16.29 4.49
CA ASP A 98 7.88 -17.25 5.10
C ASP A 98 9.11 -17.53 4.22
N GLY A 99 8.88 -17.69 2.92
CA GLY A 99 9.95 -17.95 1.95
C GLY A 99 10.91 -16.77 1.77
N LEU A 100 10.42 -15.54 1.85
CA LEU A 100 11.22 -14.31 1.82
C LEU A 100 12.03 -14.16 3.11
N HIS A 101 11.41 -14.33 4.27
CA HIS A 101 12.08 -14.27 5.57
C HIS A 101 13.18 -15.34 5.71
N ALA A 102 12.97 -16.55 5.19
CA ALA A 102 13.99 -17.59 5.17
C ALA A 102 15.26 -17.18 4.39
N ARG A 103 15.17 -16.15 3.55
CA ARG A 103 16.26 -15.56 2.78
C ARG A 103 16.81 -14.26 3.39
N GLY A 104 16.29 -13.84 4.55
CA GLY A 104 16.65 -12.59 5.21
C GLY A 104 16.09 -11.35 4.51
N ILE A 105 15.04 -11.51 3.69
CA ILE A 105 14.38 -10.42 2.97
C ILE A 105 13.22 -9.91 3.81
N GLN A 106 13.18 -8.60 4.09
CA GLN A 106 12.09 -7.95 4.81
C GLN A 106 10.89 -7.72 3.89
N VAL A 107 9.69 -7.75 4.48
CA VAL A 107 8.42 -7.63 3.76
C VAL A 107 7.62 -6.42 4.25
N ALA A 108 7.32 -5.51 3.33
CA ALA A 108 6.28 -4.50 3.54
C ALA A 108 4.99 -4.90 2.83
N LEU A 109 3.86 -4.46 3.39
CA LEU A 109 2.54 -4.68 2.81
C LEU A 109 1.62 -3.51 3.06
N GLU A 110 0.82 -3.16 2.05
CA GLU A 110 -0.27 -2.21 2.21
C GLU A 110 -1.62 -2.88 1.93
N THR A 111 -2.59 -2.61 2.81
CA THR A 111 -4.00 -3.05 2.70
C THR A 111 -4.94 -2.00 3.25
N GLN A 112 -6.18 -1.95 2.74
CA GLN A 112 -7.22 -1.07 3.29
C GLN A 112 -7.75 -1.49 4.67
N GLY A 113 -7.34 -2.65 5.19
CA GLY A 113 -7.81 -3.12 6.50
C GLY A 113 -9.23 -3.67 6.50
N SER A 114 -9.72 -4.17 5.37
CA SER A 114 -11.07 -4.75 5.22
C SER A 114 -11.16 -6.21 5.67
N ARG A 115 -10.02 -6.88 5.85
CA ARG A 115 -9.95 -8.30 6.20
C ARG A 115 -8.70 -8.60 7.00
N TRP A 116 -8.83 -9.37 8.08
CA TRP A 116 -7.71 -9.94 8.83
C TRP A 116 -7.08 -11.12 8.11
N GLN A 117 -5.76 -11.23 8.18
CA GLN A 117 -5.01 -12.43 7.83
C GLN A 117 -4.03 -12.79 8.95
N PRO A 118 -3.86 -14.09 9.30
CA PRO A 118 -2.92 -14.49 10.35
C PRO A 118 -1.48 -14.04 10.09
N TRP A 119 -1.04 -14.05 8.84
CA TRP A 119 0.29 -13.64 8.42
C TRP A 119 0.55 -12.10 8.51
N PHE A 120 -0.46 -11.28 8.87
CA PHE A 120 -0.20 -9.85 9.18
C PHE A 120 0.79 -9.71 10.34
N ALA A 121 0.80 -10.68 11.26
CA ALA A 121 1.73 -10.70 12.37
C ALA A 121 3.19 -10.95 11.93
N ASP A 122 3.42 -11.39 10.72
CA ASP A 122 4.75 -11.70 10.18
C ASP A 122 5.26 -10.60 9.23
N ILE A 123 4.45 -9.56 8.93
CA ILE A 123 4.88 -8.43 8.10
C ILE A 123 5.78 -7.50 8.91
N ASP A 124 6.94 -7.13 8.34
CA ASP A 124 7.90 -6.22 9.00
C ASP A 124 7.39 -4.77 9.02
N ASP A 125 6.81 -4.30 7.91
CA ASP A 125 6.29 -2.95 7.75
C ASP A 125 4.86 -2.98 7.18
N LEU A 126 3.85 -3.10 8.04
CA LEU A 126 2.44 -3.15 7.64
C LEU A 126 1.83 -1.76 7.62
N THR A 127 1.26 -1.38 6.48
CA THR A 127 0.45 -0.15 6.32
C THR A 127 -1.03 -0.51 6.21
N LEU A 128 -1.83 -0.05 7.15
CA LEU A 128 -3.28 -0.07 7.09
C LEU A 128 -3.75 1.27 6.49
N SER A 129 -4.40 1.20 5.33
CA SER A 129 -4.80 2.39 4.55
C SER A 129 -6.31 2.43 4.33
N PRO A 130 -7.12 2.70 5.39
CA PRO A 130 -8.55 2.84 5.24
C PRO A 130 -8.87 3.96 4.26
N LYS A 131 -9.94 3.76 3.49
CA LYS A 131 -10.24 4.61 2.35
C LYS A 131 -11.18 5.75 2.75
N PRO A 132 -10.82 7.01 2.41
CA PRO A 132 -11.62 8.20 2.74
C PRO A 132 -12.87 8.33 1.85
N PRO A 133 -13.79 9.28 2.14
CA PRO A 133 -15.03 9.49 1.41
C PRO A 133 -14.86 9.67 -0.10
N SER A 134 -13.85 10.40 -0.56
CA SER A 134 -13.55 10.61 -1.99
C SER A 134 -13.37 9.31 -2.77
N SER A 135 -13.00 8.23 -2.11
CA SER A 135 -12.86 6.90 -2.72
C SER A 135 -14.19 6.28 -3.15
N GLY A 136 -15.33 6.74 -2.59
CA GLY A 136 -16.64 6.12 -2.72
C GLY A 136 -16.79 4.82 -1.90
N MET A 137 -15.79 4.44 -1.09
CA MET A 137 -15.81 3.23 -0.27
C MET A 137 -16.14 3.56 1.19
N SER A 138 -16.58 2.55 1.93
CA SER A 138 -16.88 2.67 3.36
C SER A 138 -15.98 1.74 4.18
N THR A 139 -15.40 2.27 5.24
CA THR A 139 -14.58 1.49 6.17
C THR A 139 -15.47 0.66 7.09
N ASN A 140 -15.19 -0.64 7.17
CA ASN A 140 -15.77 -1.49 8.21
C ASN A 140 -14.94 -1.32 9.50
N TRP A 141 -15.44 -0.46 10.40
CA TRP A 141 -14.75 -0.11 11.63
C TRP A 141 -14.56 -1.30 12.57
N GLU A 142 -15.53 -2.23 12.63
CA GLU A 142 -15.42 -3.42 13.49
C GLU A 142 -14.25 -4.31 13.06
N VAL A 143 -14.07 -4.50 11.75
CA VAL A 143 -12.97 -5.29 11.21
C VAL A 143 -11.64 -4.57 11.42
N LEU A 144 -11.59 -3.25 11.16
CA LEU A 144 -10.37 -2.47 11.32
C LEU A 144 -9.93 -2.41 12.80
N ASP A 145 -10.87 -2.21 13.72
CA ASP A 145 -10.62 -2.24 15.17
C ASP A 145 -10.04 -3.60 15.63
N ASP A 146 -10.60 -4.72 15.14
CA ASP A 146 -10.09 -6.06 15.46
C ASP A 146 -8.66 -6.27 14.93
N ILE A 147 -8.37 -5.79 13.70
CA ILE A 147 -7.02 -5.84 13.12
C ILE A 147 -6.03 -5.06 13.99
N VAL A 148 -6.36 -3.80 14.30
CA VAL A 148 -5.50 -2.92 15.12
C VAL A 148 -5.27 -3.51 16.51
N ARG A 149 -6.33 -4.01 17.14
CA ARG A 149 -6.23 -4.66 18.46
C ARG A 149 -5.27 -5.85 18.41
N ARG A 150 -5.44 -6.78 17.45
CA ARG A 150 -4.58 -7.97 17.31
C ARG A 150 -3.12 -7.63 17.08
N LEU A 151 -2.84 -6.67 16.20
CA LEU A 151 -1.48 -6.22 15.91
C LEU A 151 -0.84 -5.56 17.13
N SER A 152 -1.60 -4.72 17.86
CA SER A 152 -1.12 -4.04 19.06
C SER A 152 -0.85 -5.04 20.20
N GLU A 153 -1.75 -5.99 20.45
CA GLU A 153 -1.58 -7.05 21.45
C GLU A 153 -0.36 -7.93 21.13
N ALA A 154 -0.09 -8.17 19.85
CA ALA A 154 1.09 -8.92 19.40
C ALA A 154 2.38 -8.08 19.36
N GLY A 155 2.33 -6.79 19.72
CA GLY A 155 3.48 -5.88 19.70
C GLY A 155 4.07 -5.68 18.30
N ARG A 156 3.23 -5.74 17.26
CA ARG A 156 3.69 -5.64 15.87
C ARG A 156 3.85 -4.20 15.41
N ARG A 157 4.82 -3.97 14.52
CA ARG A 157 5.04 -2.68 13.90
C ARG A 157 4.07 -2.49 12.73
N PHE A 158 3.25 -1.45 12.79
CA PHE A 158 2.34 -1.06 11.73
C PHE A 158 2.02 0.42 11.79
N CYS A 159 1.45 0.96 10.74
CA CYS A 159 1.00 2.35 10.69
C CYS A 159 -0.39 2.48 10.07
N MET A 160 -0.99 3.65 10.25
CA MET A 160 -2.15 4.09 9.53
C MET A 160 -1.74 5.06 8.42
N LYS A 161 -2.36 4.94 7.24
CA LYS A 161 -2.19 5.89 6.14
C LYS A 161 -3.56 6.25 5.55
N VAL A 162 -3.82 7.54 5.34
CA VAL A 162 -5.00 8.03 4.63
C VAL A 162 -4.54 8.92 3.47
N VAL A 163 -5.05 8.61 2.27
CA VAL A 163 -4.86 9.48 1.10
C VAL A 163 -5.90 10.59 1.15
N VAL A 164 -5.49 11.84 0.98
CA VAL A 164 -6.32 13.03 1.19
C VAL A 164 -6.39 13.86 -0.09
N PHE A 165 -7.60 14.11 -0.59
CA PHE A 165 -7.86 14.91 -1.77
C PHE A 165 -8.51 16.26 -1.43
N ASP A 166 -9.27 16.32 -0.35
CA ASP A 166 -10.05 17.51 0.03
C ASP A 166 -10.24 17.61 1.55
N ASP A 167 -11.03 18.57 1.99
CA ASP A 167 -11.29 18.81 3.41
C ASP A 167 -12.18 17.72 4.05
N GLU A 168 -13.00 17.01 3.27
CA GLU A 168 -13.81 15.89 3.77
C GLU A 168 -12.91 14.68 4.05
N ASP A 169 -11.97 14.41 3.16
CA ASP A 169 -10.96 13.37 3.37
C ASP A 169 -10.03 13.71 4.55
N LEU A 170 -9.69 14.99 4.72
CA LEU A 170 -8.90 15.44 5.87
C LEU A 170 -9.66 15.24 7.19
N ALA A 171 -10.97 15.52 7.21
CA ALA A 171 -11.81 15.25 8.38
C ALA A 171 -11.86 13.75 8.71
N TYR A 172 -11.93 12.91 7.68
CA TYR A 172 -11.82 11.46 7.84
C TYR A 172 -10.43 11.02 8.35
N ALA A 173 -9.36 11.61 7.85
CA ALA A 173 -8.00 11.34 8.33
C ALA A 173 -7.85 11.66 9.82
N LYS A 174 -8.43 12.78 10.28
CA LYS A 174 -8.50 13.13 11.71
C LYS A 174 -9.25 12.08 12.52
N LEU A 175 -10.43 11.66 12.04
CA LEU A 175 -11.21 10.61 12.70
C LEU A 175 -10.40 9.32 12.87
N VAL A 176 -9.66 8.90 11.84
CA VAL A 176 -8.79 7.71 11.91
C VAL A 176 -7.66 7.93 12.93
N HIS A 177 -7.00 9.09 12.89
CA HIS A 177 -5.90 9.41 13.81
C HIS A 177 -6.34 9.42 15.27
N GLU A 178 -7.48 10.06 15.56
CA GLU A 178 -8.07 10.12 16.91
C GLU A 178 -8.57 8.76 17.41
N ARG A 179 -9.07 7.90 16.49
CA ARG A 179 -9.54 6.55 16.83
C ARG A 179 -8.41 5.62 17.26
N TYR A 180 -7.21 5.79 16.71
CA TYR A 180 -6.06 4.91 16.97
C TYR A 180 -4.86 5.70 17.53
N PRO A 181 -5.00 6.25 18.74
CA PRO A 181 -3.95 7.06 19.35
C PRO A 181 -2.69 6.20 19.57
N GLY A 182 -1.53 6.80 19.28
CA GLY A 182 -0.24 6.13 19.47
C GLY A 182 0.19 5.24 18.30
N ILE A 183 -0.64 5.02 17.29
CA ILE A 183 -0.23 4.37 16.05
C ILE A 183 0.38 5.44 15.12
N PRO A 184 1.58 5.23 14.55
CA PRO A 184 2.15 6.14 13.56
C PRO A 184 1.16 6.41 12.42
N PHE A 185 0.94 7.69 12.12
CA PHE A 185 -0.07 8.11 11.16
C PHE A 185 0.55 8.91 10.02
N TYR A 186 0.12 8.58 8.81
CA TYR A 186 0.58 9.20 7.57
C TYR A 186 -0.61 9.77 6.80
N ALA A 187 -0.64 11.09 6.59
CA ALA A 187 -1.53 11.75 5.64
C ALA A 187 -0.78 11.92 4.32
N GLN A 188 -1.33 11.42 3.23
CA GLN A 188 -0.69 11.44 1.92
C GLN A 188 -1.52 12.25 0.94
N ALA A 189 -0.90 13.20 0.23
CA ALA A 189 -1.57 13.94 -0.84
C ALA A 189 -1.95 12.98 -1.97
N GLY A 190 -3.22 13.00 -2.36
CA GLY A 190 -3.73 12.15 -3.45
C GLY A 190 -3.41 12.72 -4.83
N ASN A 191 -3.32 11.81 -5.81
CA ASN A 191 -3.24 12.11 -7.23
C ASN A 191 -4.54 11.67 -7.92
N ASP A 192 -5.34 12.60 -8.40
CA ASP A 192 -6.57 12.36 -9.16
C ASP A 192 -6.40 12.53 -10.68
N ASN A 193 -5.22 12.96 -11.13
CA ASN A 193 -4.88 13.03 -12.55
C ASN A 193 -4.23 11.71 -13.02
N LEU A 194 -5.03 10.67 -13.19
CA LEU A 194 -4.55 9.31 -13.50
C LEU A 194 -4.18 9.11 -14.98
N THR A 195 -4.50 10.06 -15.83
CA THR A 195 -4.31 9.92 -17.30
C THR A 195 -3.02 10.57 -17.81
N GLU A 196 -2.50 11.57 -17.09
CA GLU A 196 -1.26 12.24 -17.47
C GLU A 196 -0.05 11.35 -17.13
N THR A 197 0.85 11.21 -18.07
CA THR A 197 2.06 10.36 -17.93
C THR A 197 3.36 11.16 -18.01
N ASP A 198 3.29 12.45 -18.39
CA ASP A 198 4.48 13.31 -18.43
C ASP A 198 4.79 13.86 -17.04
N PRO A 199 5.92 13.45 -16.42
CA PRO A 199 6.32 13.95 -15.12
C PRO A 199 6.49 15.47 -15.07
N ALA A 200 6.86 16.11 -16.18
CA ALA A 200 7.04 17.55 -16.22
C ALA A 200 5.72 18.33 -16.10
N ILE A 201 4.62 17.73 -16.56
CA ILE A 201 3.26 18.28 -16.41
C ILE A 201 2.71 17.90 -15.01
N MET A 202 2.94 16.68 -14.57
CA MET A 202 2.43 16.17 -13.31
C MET A 202 3.04 16.84 -12.09
N LEU A 203 4.35 17.08 -12.08
CA LEU A 203 5.07 17.52 -10.89
C LEU A 203 4.56 18.85 -10.31
N PRO A 204 4.34 19.92 -11.09
CA PRO A 204 3.78 21.18 -10.56
C PRO A 204 2.43 20.98 -9.86
N TYR A 205 1.54 20.21 -10.48
CA TYR A 205 0.23 19.88 -9.91
C TYR A 205 0.35 19.10 -8.60
N LEU A 206 1.19 18.07 -8.57
CA LEU A 206 1.37 17.23 -7.36
C LEU A 206 2.04 18.01 -6.22
N VAL A 207 2.94 18.94 -6.54
CA VAL A 207 3.57 19.82 -5.53
C VAL A 207 2.52 20.77 -4.94
N GLU A 208 1.63 21.35 -5.74
CA GLU A 208 0.53 22.19 -5.26
C GLU A 208 -0.42 21.42 -4.33
N ARG A 209 -0.79 20.18 -4.70
CA ARG A 209 -1.60 19.29 -3.85
C ARG A 209 -0.92 19.00 -2.53
N TYR A 210 0.37 18.73 -2.55
CA TYR A 210 1.15 18.46 -1.36
C TYR A 210 1.31 19.70 -0.47
N GLU A 211 1.57 20.87 -1.05
CA GLU A 211 1.64 22.15 -0.33
C GLU A 211 0.31 22.47 0.34
N TRP A 212 -0.81 22.26 -0.35
CA TRP A 212 -2.14 22.39 0.23
C TRP A 212 -2.31 21.49 1.47
N LEU A 213 -1.97 20.20 1.37
CA LEU A 213 -2.10 19.27 2.49
C LEU A 213 -1.20 19.66 3.67
N ILE A 214 0.05 20.08 3.41
CA ILE A 214 0.95 20.60 4.44
C ILE A 214 0.29 21.80 5.16
N GLY A 215 -0.19 22.80 4.40
CA GLY A 215 -0.84 23.98 4.97
C GLY A 215 -2.04 23.63 5.86
N ARG A 216 -2.87 22.67 5.43
CA ARG A 216 -4.04 22.22 6.19
C ARG A 216 -3.66 21.46 7.46
N THR A 217 -2.62 20.62 7.40
CA THR A 217 -2.20 19.81 8.55
C THR A 217 -1.41 20.62 9.58
N MET A 218 -0.58 21.57 9.16
CA MET A 218 0.21 22.42 10.09
C MET A 218 -0.66 23.35 10.93
N ALA A 219 -1.83 23.73 10.45
CA ALA A 219 -2.78 24.57 11.16
C ALA A 219 -3.63 23.83 12.21
N ASP A 220 -3.53 22.52 12.27
CA ASP A 220 -4.43 21.66 13.03
C ASP A 220 -3.76 20.99 14.23
N GLU A 221 -4.16 21.38 15.43
CA GLU A 221 -3.60 20.85 16.68
C GLU A 221 -3.95 19.37 16.92
N THR A 222 -5.04 18.86 16.30
CA THR A 222 -5.45 17.46 16.46
C THR A 222 -4.56 16.51 15.65
N LEU A 223 -3.86 17.03 14.65
CA LEU A 223 -2.94 16.29 13.79
C LEU A 223 -1.47 16.35 14.27
N ARG A 224 -1.26 16.49 15.57
CA ARG A 224 0.10 16.51 16.14
C ARG A 224 0.79 15.16 15.92
N GLY A 225 2.06 15.22 15.51
CA GLY A 225 2.91 14.02 15.39
C GLY A 225 2.64 13.15 14.15
N ILE A 226 1.79 13.60 13.24
CA ILE A 226 1.58 12.88 11.98
C ILE A 226 2.74 13.13 11.00
N HIS A 227 2.86 12.25 10.03
CA HIS A 227 3.71 12.42 8.87
C HIS A 227 2.86 12.86 7.67
N VAL A 228 3.33 13.85 6.91
CA VAL A 228 2.67 14.31 5.69
C VAL A 228 3.53 13.90 4.51
N LEU A 229 2.97 13.14 3.57
CA LEU A 229 3.70 12.54 2.47
C LEU A 229 3.17 12.95 1.10
N PRO A 230 4.05 13.08 0.10
CA PRO A 230 3.67 13.02 -1.30
C PRO A 230 3.54 11.55 -1.75
N GLN A 231 3.08 11.31 -2.99
CA GLN A 231 3.32 10.07 -3.72
C GLN A 231 4.65 10.20 -4.48
N LEU A 232 5.76 9.80 -3.87
CA LEU A 232 7.10 10.04 -4.41
C LEU A 232 7.31 9.44 -5.81
N HIS A 233 6.77 8.25 -6.06
CA HIS A 233 6.90 7.58 -7.35
C HIS A 233 6.24 8.38 -8.49
N THR A 234 5.11 9.04 -8.22
CA THR A 234 4.44 9.88 -9.24
C THR A 234 5.22 11.15 -9.55
N TRP A 235 6.00 11.68 -8.59
CA TRP A 235 6.87 12.83 -8.83
C TRP A 235 8.02 12.51 -9.78
N VAL A 236 8.53 11.27 -9.73
CA VAL A 236 9.68 10.86 -10.52
C VAL A 236 9.26 10.29 -11.88
N TRP A 237 8.17 9.53 -11.90
CA TRP A 237 7.79 8.75 -13.10
C TRP A 237 6.38 9.02 -13.61
N GLY A 238 5.65 10.00 -13.03
CA GLY A 238 4.23 10.21 -13.36
C GLY A 238 3.38 8.98 -13.04
N ASN A 239 2.41 8.69 -13.89
CA ASN A 239 1.54 7.50 -13.75
C ASN A 239 2.10 6.25 -14.48
N LYS A 240 3.42 6.17 -14.66
CA LYS A 240 4.05 5.02 -15.33
C LYS A 240 3.98 3.78 -14.45
N LYS A 241 3.62 2.64 -15.06
CA LYS A 241 3.55 1.34 -14.38
C LYS A 241 4.92 0.65 -14.32
N GLY A 242 5.15 -0.17 -13.30
CA GLY A 242 6.33 -1.04 -13.20
C GLY A 242 7.65 -0.31 -12.96
N VAL A 243 7.62 0.83 -12.28
CA VAL A 243 8.79 1.69 -12.01
C VAL A 243 9.02 1.88 -10.52
#